data_28b463901f62dc3d01ed0bab0baed05d
#
_entry.id   28b463901f62dc3d01ed0bab0baed05d
#
_cell.length_a   1.000
_cell.length_b   1.000
_cell.length_c   1.000
_cell.angle_alpha   90.00
_cell.angle_beta   90.00
_cell.angle_gamma   90.00
#
_symmetry.space_group_name_H-M   'P 1'
#
loop_
_entity.id
_entity.type
_entity.pdbx_description
1 polymer ?
#
loop_
_entity_poly.entity_id
_entity_poly.type
_entity_poly.pdbx_seq_one_letter_code
_entity_poly.pdbx_strand_id
1 'polypeptide(L)'
;MKQELVKERILMLDIGRKYFSPEILKQLIEQMGLYDFNYLQLHFSENEGFRIESHLYPELVSEQFLTWNEVQTLIDYAADLSIEIIPDLDTPGHMAHLLKEKTEWQLTRKTANGDSQKLVSALDITNEAAVNFALSLYGEYTELFSKSRYFHIGADEFVEFDQIENYPMLASYGLAQFENYVNKVAEFVRARGFIPRVWNDAFFRDGRESQLSKEIEITYWTKWHKNMAPVQTFLDQGYSVLNFNDNYLYYVLGENAGYTYPTVEKIKNSWQPNLFASNQLVTEKEMEQVKGSALAVWCDLPEAKSENEILNDLKKLMQGFATHFYK
;
A
#
# COMPACT_ATOMS: atom_id res chain seq x y z
N MET A 1 28.05 -13.13 14.11
CA MET A 1 27.13 -12.57 13.10
C MET A 1 25.96 -11.96 13.86
N LYS A 2 25.53 -10.75 13.49
CA LYS A 2 24.32 -10.16 14.08
C LYS A 2 23.10 -10.99 13.65
N GLN A 3 22.17 -11.23 14.54
CA GLN A 3 20.92 -11.89 14.21
C GLN A 3 19.98 -10.89 13.53
N GLU A 4 19.52 -11.20 12.32
CA GLU A 4 18.55 -10.38 11.60
C GLU A 4 17.16 -10.53 12.25
N LEU A 5 16.58 -9.41 12.64
CA LEU A 5 15.25 -9.34 13.24
C LEU A 5 14.18 -8.92 12.20
N VAL A 6 14.56 -8.12 11.21
CA VAL A 6 13.69 -7.63 10.14
C VAL A 6 14.31 -8.00 8.80
N LYS A 7 13.72 -8.97 8.10
CA LYS A 7 14.22 -9.46 6.81
C LYS A 7 13.97 -8.47 5.68
N GLU A 8 12.74 -8.00 5.56
CA GLU A 8 12.35 -6.99 4.60
C GLU A 8 12.23 -5.64 5.30
N ARG A 9 13.18 -4.78 5.03
CA ARG A 9 13.35 -3.44 5.60
C ARG A 9 12.87 -2.43 4.57
N ILE A 10 11.60 -2.03 4.72
CA ILE A 10 10.86 -1.34 3.68
C ILE A 10 10.74 0.14 4.02
N LEU A 11 10.96 1.00 3.04
CA LEU A 11 10.44 2.36 3.00
C LEU A 11 9.31 2.40 1.98
N MET A 12 8.11 2.78 2.39
CA MET A 12 6.99 3.04 1.49
C MET A 12 6.85 4.55 1.30
N LEU A 13 6.71 5.01 0.06
CA LEU A 13 6.56 6.42 -0.30
C LEU A 13 5.34 6.62 -1.19
N ASP A 14 4.44 7.49 -0.74
CA ASP A 14 3.28 7.95 -1.50
C ASP A 14 3.72 9.04 -2.49
N ILE A 15 3.95 8.62 -3.74
CA ILE A 15 4.18 9.53 -4.86
C ILE A 15 2.90 9.82 -5.65
N GLY A 16 1.78 9.16 -5.32
CA GLY A 16 0.47 9.41 -5.92
C GLY A 16 -0.08 10.77 -5.54
N ARG A 17 -0.09 11.10 -4.24
CA ARG A 17 -0.53 12.41 -3.76
C ARG A 17 0.48 13.53 -4.01
N LYS A 18 1.78 13.25 -3.89
CA LYS A 18 2.84 14.24 -4.07
C LYS A 18 3.87 13.77 -5.08
N TYR A 19 4.18 14.62 -6.07
CA TYR A 19 5.29 14.35 -6.99
C TYR A 19 6.63 14.46 -6.26
N PHE A 20 7.53 13.53 -6.56
CA PHE A 20 8.92 13.54 -6.19
C PHE A 20 9.79 13.44 -7.44
N SER A 21 10.76 14.35 -7.55
CA SER A 21 11.69 14.35 -8.68
C SER A 21 12.60 13.11 -8.67
N PRO A 22 13.07 12.65 -9.85
CA PRO A 22 14.02 11.55 -9.93
C PRO A 22 15.27 11.77 -9.10
N GLU A 23 15.75 13.02 -8.99
CA GLU A 23 16.92 13.42 -8.20
C GLU A 23 16.68 13.20 -6.70
N ILE A 24 15.51 13.53 -6.19
CA ILE A 24 15.15 13.32 -4.78
C ILE A 24 14.97 11.84 -4.50
N LEU A 25 14.31 11.09 -5.40
CA LEU A 25 14.15 9.65 -5.26
C LEU A 25 15.53 8.93 -5.26
N LYS A 26 16.45 9.37 -6.10
CA LYS A 26 17.81 8.84 -6.09
C LYS A 26 18.54 9.09 -4.77
N GLN A 27 18.45 10.32 -4.23
CA GLN A 27 19.02 10.65 -2.92
C GLN A 27 18.36 9.83 -1.79
N LEU A 28 17.05 9.57 -1.88
CA LEU A 28 16.34 8.72 -0.93
C LEU A 28 16.86 7.29 -0.97
N ILE A 29 17.04 6.72 -2.17
CA ILE A 29 17.59 5.37 -2.38
C ILE A 29 19.03 5.29 -1.82
N GLU A 30 19.86 6.32 -2.01
CA GLU A 30 21.21 6.39 -1.41
C GLU A 30 21.14 6.34 0.13
N GLN A 31 20.23 7.10 0.73
CA GLN A 31 20.05 7.08 2.19
C GLN A 31 19.51 5.73 2.69
N MET A 32 18.63 5.10 1.93
CA MET A 32 18.15 3.75 2.23
C MET A 32 19.31 2.74 2.27
N GLY A 33 20.22 2.80 1.28
CA GLY A 33 21.41 1.96 1.25
C GLY A 33 22.31 2.17 2.46
N LEU A 34 22.49 3.43 2.92
CA LEU A 34 23.31 3.74 4.11
C LEU A 34 22.72 3.15 5.41
N TYR A 35 21.42 2.99 5.49
CA TYR A 35 20.71 2.45 6.66
C TYR A 35 20.23 1.01 6.47
N ASP A 36 20.74 0.33 5.44
CA ASP A 36 20.49 -1.10 5.19
C ASP A 36 19.00 -1.45 4.94
N PHE A 37 18.27 -0.53 4.31
CA PHE A 37 16.97 -0.83 3.72
C PHE A 37 17.15 -1.65 2.44
N ASN A 38 16.22 -2.57 2.16
CA ASN A 38 16.32 -3.42 0.98
C ASN A 38 15.09 -3.37 0.05
N TYR A 39 14.06 -2.60 0.43
CA TYR A 39 12.87 -2.40 -0.41
C TYR A 39 12.39 -0.95 -0.36
N LEU A 40 12.08 -0.40 -1.54
CA LEU A 40 11.34 0.86 -1.72
C LEU A 40 9.98 0.52 -2.34
N GLN A 41 8.89 0.66 -1.59
CA GLN A 41 7.54 0.55 -2.13
C GLN A 41 7.09 1.92 -2.63
N LEU A 42 6.82 2.02 -3.93
CA LEU A 42 6.31 3.24 -4.56
C LEU A 42 4.80 3.13 -4.75
N HIS A 43 4.06 3.85 -3.93
CA HIS A 43 2.62 4.03 -4.05
C HIS A 43 2.36 5.17 -5.03
N PHE A 44 2.03 4.85 -6.28
CA PHE A 44 2.04 5.81 -7.38
C PHE A 44 0.66 6.20 -7.93
N SER A 45 -0.40 5.62 -7.38
CA SER A 45 -1.77 5.97 -7.71
C SER A 45 -2.59 6.26 -6.46
N GLU A 46 -3.37 7.33 -6.50
CA GLU A 46 -4.24 7.80 -5.44
C GLU A 46 -5.43 8.60 -5.97
N ASN A 47 -6.32 9.00 -5.05
CA ASN A 47 -7.45 9.87 -5.40
C ASN A 47 -6.98 11.20 -6.02
N GLU A 48 -5.81 11.69 -5.66
CA GLU A 48 -5.25 12.98 -6.08
C GLU A 48 -4.33 12.88 -7.29
N GLY A 49 -3.82 11.70 -7.63
CA GLY A 49 -2.89 11.60 -8.73
C GLY A 49 -2.50 10.19 -9.15
N PHE A 50 -1.96 10.13 -10.37
CA PHE A 50 -1.40 8.94 -10.99
C PHE A 50 -0.08 9.34 -11.64
N ARG A 51 1.07 8.95 -11.05
CA ARG A 51 2.34 9.65 -11.28
C ARG A 51 3.47 8.80 -11.85
N ILE A 52 3.13 7.73 -12.54
CA ILE A 52 4.06 7.04 -13.45
C ILE A 52 3.43 7.04 -14.84
N GLU A 53 4.24 7.32 -15.85
CA GLU A 53 3.83 7.31 -17.25
C GLU A 53 3.05 6.04 -17.60
N SER A 54 1.92 6.21 -18.29
CA SER A 54 1.15 5.11 -18.87
C SER A 54 1.13 5.25 -20.39
N HIS A 55 1.52 4.22 -21.09
CA HIS A 55 1.43 4.13 -22.54
C HIS A 55 0.02 3.74 -22.99
N LEU A 56 -0.71 3.00 -22.14
CA LEU A 56 -2.10 2.60 -22.45
C LEU A 56 -3.10 3.73 -22.21
N TYR A 57 -2.86 4.56 -21.17
CA TYR A 57 -3.77 5.62 -20.74
C TYR A 57 -3.01 6.92 -20.45
N PRO A 58 -2.33 7.52 -21.42
CA PRO A 58 -1.54 8.74 -21.20
C PRO A 58 -2.39 9.93 -20.71
N GLU A 59 -3.70 9.92 -21.03
CA GLU A 59 -4.64 10.95 -20.58
C GLU A 59 -4.97 10.88 -19.08
N LEU A 60 -4.68 9.77 -18.42
CA LEU A 60 -4.93 9.60 -16.97
C LEU A 60 -3.74 10.02 -16.11
N VAL A 61 -2.58 10.20 -16.71
CA VAL A 61 -1.37 10.56 -15.98
C VAL A 61 -1.48 12.00 -15.47
N SER A 62 -1.01 12.27 -14.26
CA SER A 62 -0.97 13.60 -13.65
C SER A 62 -0.03 14.53 -14.43
N GLU A 63 -0.17 15.85 -14.26
CA GLU A 63 0.69 16.84 -14.93
C GLU A 63 2.18 16.63 -14.60
N GLN A 64 2.49 16.31 -13.34
CA GLN A 64 3.83 15.92 -12.91
C GLN A 64 3.86 14.42 -12.67
N PHE A 65 4.73 13.71 -13.36
CA PHE A 65 4.87 12.26 -13.29
C PHE A 65 6.31 11.84 -13.59
N LEU A 66 6.63 10.61 -13.26
CA LEU A 66 7.88 9.95 -13.64
C LEU A 66 7.67 9.27 -15.00
N THR A 67 8.56 9.53 -15.95
CA THR A 67 8.56 8.81 -17.23
C THR A 67 8.98 7.35 -17.01
N TRP A 68 8.61 6.49 -17.94
CA TRP A 68 9.01 5.09 -17.95
C TRP A 68 10.54 4.92 -17.85
N ASN A 69 11.29 5.75 -18.58
CA ASN A 69 12.75 5.74 -18.58
C ASN A 69 13.34 6.19 -17.22
N GLU A 70 12.75 7.19 -16.57
CA GLU A 70 13.18 7.62 -15.23
C GLU A 70 12.95 6.51 -14.20
N VAL A 71 11.79 5.85 -14.23
CA VAL A 71 11.49 4.73 -13.33
C VAL A 71 12.46 3.56 -13.59
N GLN A 72 12.71 3.21 -14.84
CA GLN A 72 13.69 2.16 -15.17
C GLN A 72 15.10 2.49 -14.66
N THR A 73 15.51 3.76 -14.80
CA THR A 73 16.80 4.24 -14.28
C THR A 73 16.87 4.13 -12.75
N LEU A 74 15.76 4.47 -12.05
CA LEU A 74 15.69 4.33 -10.60
C LEU A 74 15.72 2.86 -10.15
N ILE A 75 15.05 1.96 -10.88
CA ILE A 75 15.07 0.52 -10.62
C ILE A 75 16.52 -0.02 -10.74
N ASP A 76 17.21 0.34 -11.80
CA ASP A 76 18.59 -0.11 -12.02
C ASP A 76 19.53 0.45 -10.95
N TYR A 77 19.38 1.72 -10.63
CA TYR A 77 20.17 2.37 -9.58
C TYR A 77 19.94 1.78 -8.19
N ALA A 78 18.69 1.49 -7.84
CA ALA A 78 18.34 0.84 -6.57
C ALA A 78 18.92 -0.57 -6.49
N ALA A 79 18.88 -1.33 -7.61
CA ALA A 79 19.44 -2.67 -7.68
C ALA A 79 20.95 -2.69 -7.43
N ASP A 80 21.71 -1.68 -7.91
CA ASP A 80 23.15 -1.53 -7.64
C ASP A 80 23.44 -1.34 -6.14
N LEU A 81 22.46 -0.85 -5.37
CA LEU A 81 22.52 -0.69 -3.92
C LEU A 81 21.84 -1.84 -3.17
N SER A 82 21.48 -2.92 -3.86
CA SER A 82 20.75 -4.07 -3.30
C SER A 82 19.35 -3.70 -2.75
N ILE A 83 18.72 -2.71 -3.34
CA ILE A 83 17.35 -2.26 -3.04
C ILE A 83 16.45 -2.63 -4.20
N GLU A 84 15.34 -3.30 -3.91
CA GLU A 84 14.30 -3.63 -4.89
C GLU A 84 13.16 -2.63 -4.80
N ILE A 85 12.67 -2.13 -5.94
CA ILE A 85 11.50 -1.24 -5.98
C ILE A 85 10.24 -2.04 -6.19
N ILE A 86 9.29 -1.93 -5.26
CA ILE A 86 8.00 -2.60 -5.28
C ILE A 86 6.97 -1.63 -5.85
N PRO A 87 6.29 -1.95 -6.97
CA PRO A 87 5.15 -1.16 -7.42
C PRO A 87 3.95 -1.32 -6.48
N ASP A 88 3.24 -0.21 -6.25
CA ASP A 88 2.03 -0.16 -5.44
C ASP A 88 0.98 0.65 -6.21
N LEU A 89 0.04 -0.07 -6.84
CA LEU A 89 -1.09 0.45 -7.59
C LEU A 89 -2.37 0.03 -6.86
N ASP A 90 -3.06 1.00 -6.29
CA ASP A 90 -4.23 0.73 -5.47
C ASP A 90 -5.50 0.56 -6.29
N THR A 91 -6.19 -0.55 -6.04
CA THR A 91 -7.54 -0.84 -6.51
C THR A 91 -8.25 -1.76 -5.51
N PRO A 92 -9.59 -1.80 -5.45
CA PRO A 92 -10.57 -1.03 -6.23
C PRO A 92 -10.97 0.30 -5.57
N GLY A 93 -10.38 0.63 -4.41
CA GLY A 93 -10.45 1.94 -3.74
C GLY A 93 -9.41 2.92 -4.29
N HIS A 94 -9.37 4.14 -3.74
CA HIS A 94 -8.36 5.17 -4.04
C HIS A 94 -8.20 5.52 -5.53
N MET A 95 -9.24 5.34 -6.33
CA MET A 95 -9.20 5.47 -7.78
C MET A 95 -9.83 6.75 -8.35
N ALA A 96 -10.09 7.79 -7.52
CA ALA A 96 -10.81 8.97 -7.99
C ALA A 96 -10.12 9.67 -9.17
N HIS A 97 -8.79 9.74 -9.16
CA HIS A 97 -8.03 10.30 -10.28
C HIS A 97 -8.18 9.46 -11.56
N LEU A 98 -8.08 8.16 -11.45
CA LEU A 98 -8.20 7.23 -12.59
C LEU A 98 -9.63 7.14 -13.14
N LEU A 99 -10.64 7.39 -12.30
CA LEU A 99 -12.05 7.26 -12.66
C LEU A 99 -12.73 8.60 -12.96
N LYS A 100 -12.04 9.73 -12.91
CA LYS A 100 -12.63 11.09 -13.07
C LYS A 100 -13.45 11.25 -14.35
N GLU A 101 -12.98 10.67 -15.45
CA GLU A 101 -13.64 10.73 -16.77
C GLU A 101 -14.35 9.41 -17.15
N LYS A 102 -14.44 8.48 -16.21
CA LYS A 102 -14.97 7.12 -16.42
C LYS A 102 -16.11 6.84 -15.42
N THR A 103 -17.08 7.76 -15.36
CA THR A 103 -18.17 7.72 -14.38
C THR A 103 -19.03 6.45 -14.46
N GLU A 104 -19.09 5.82 -15.64
CA GLU A 104 -19.78 4.53 -15.85
C GLU A 104 -19.09 3.35 -15.14
N TRP A 105 -17.82 3.50 -14.76
CA TRP A 105 -17.03 2.51 -14.01
C TRP A 105 -16.96 2.78 -12.52
N GLN A 106 -17.55 3.90 -12.06
CA GLN A 106 -17.62 4.20 -10.64
C GLN A 106 -18.71 3.38 -9.96
N LEU A 107 -18.42 2.84 -8.78
CA LEU A 107 -19.38 2.12 -7.96
C LEU A 107 -20.55 3.05 -7.56
N THR A 108 -21.74 2.50 -7.49
CA THR A 108 -22.93 3.23 -7.04
C THR A 108 -23.23 2.90 -5.58
N ARG A 109 -23.45 3.95 -4.77
CA ARG A 109 -23.97 3.81 -3.40
C ARG A 109 -25.34 4.47 -3.25
N LYS A 110 -26.09 4.07 -2.24
CA LYS A 110 -27.29 4.78 -1.76
C LYS A 110 -26.89 5.80 -0.71
N THR A 111 -27.43 6.98 -0.82
CA THR A 111 -27.33 8.01 0.21
C THR A 111 -28.32 7.75 1.34
N ALA A 112 -28.22 8.47 2.46
CA ALA A 112 -29.17 8.39 3.56
C ALA A 112 -30.63 8.69 3.15
N ASN A 113 -30.85 9.46 2.08
CA ASN A 113 -32.16 9.76 1.53
C ASN A 113 -32.68 8.68 0.55
N GLY A 114 -31.89 7.63 0.29
CA GLY A 114 -32.23 6.57 -0.65
C GLY A 114 -31.88 6.85 -2.12
N ASP A 115 -31.33 8.04 -2.43
CA ASP A 115 -30.88 8.39 -3.77
C ASP A 115 -29.64 7.59 -4.17
N SER A 116 -29.48 7.31 -5.46
CA SER A 116 -28.28 6.69 -6.01
C SER A 116 -27.21 7.73 -6.31
N GLN A 117 -25.99 7.51 -5.83
CA GLN A 117 -24.83 8.37 -6.07
C GLN A 117 -23.63 7.54 -6.52
N LYS A 118 -22.86 8.08 -7.47
CA LYS A 118 -21.55 7.51 -7.86
C LYS A 118 -20.52 7.76 -6.78
N LEU A 119 -19.76 6.72 -6.41
CA LEU A 119 -18.63 6.82 -5.51
C LEU A 119 -17.38 7.02 -6.37
N VAL A 120 -16.91 8.25 -6.43
CA VAL A 120 -15.86 8.68 -7.36
C VAL A 120 -14.51 7.95 -7.16
N SER A 121 -14.25 7.48 -5.95
CA SER A 121 -13.00 6.82 -5.56
C SER A 121 -13.02 5.31 -5.71
N ALA A 122 -14.18 4.70 -6.04
CA ALA A 122 -14.32 3.26 -6.04
C ALA A 122 -14.72 2.70 -7.39
N LEU A 123 -13.97 1.70 -7.87
CA LEU A 123 -14.25 0.95 -9.09
C LEU A 123 -15.51 0.08 -8.91
N ASP A 124 -16.38 0.06 -9.90
CA ASP A 124 -17.48 -0.92 -9.94
C ASP A 124 -16.92 -2.30 -10.33
N ILE A 125 -16.57 -3.08 -9.33
CA ILE A 125 -16.02 -4.44 -9.49
C ILE A 125 -17.02 -5.45 -10.05
N THR A 126 -18.29 -5.05 -10.23
CA THR A 126 -19.33 -5.85 -10.88
C THR A 126 -19.39 -5.60 -12.39
N ASN A 127 -18.74 -4.55 -12.85
CA ASN A 127 -18.63 -4.18 -14.26
C ASN A 127 -17.38 -4.81 -14.87
N GLU A 128 -17.56 -5.74 -15.80
CA GLU A 128 -16.45 -6.46 -16.43
C GLU A 128 -15.48 -5.51 -17.18
N ALA A 129 -15.99 -4.47 -17.83
CA ALA A 129 -15.14 -3.49 -18.51
C ALA A 129 -14.27 -2.70 -17.54
N ALA A 130 -14.82 -2.32 -16.38
CA ALA A 130 -14.09 -1.66 -15.32
C ALA A 130 -12.99 -2.56 -14.72
N VAL A 131 -13.32 -3.84 -14.48
CA VAL A 131 -12.33 -4.82 -14.02
C VAL A 131 -11.22 -5.02 -15.06
N ASN A 132 -11.55 -5.11 -16.34
CA ASN A 132 -10.56 -5.28 -17.41
C ASN A 132 -9.66 -4.04 -17.55
N PHE A 133 -10.19 -2.84 -17.33
CA PHE A 133 -9.40 -1.61 -17.25
C PHE A 133 -8.35 -1.70 -16.12
N ALA A 134 -8.76 -2.06 -14.90
CA ALA A 134 -7.81 -2.25 -13.81
C ALA A 134 -6.74 -3.30 -14.14
N LEU A 135 -7.13 -4.46 -14.68
CA LEU A 135 -6.18 -5.50 -15.09
C LEU A 135 -5.21 -5.05 -16.16
N SER A 136 -5.63 -4.17 -17.10
CA SER A 136 -4.73 -3.64 -18.11
C SER A 136 -3.65 -2.72 -17.52
N LEU A 137 -4.00 -1.92 -16.50
CA LEU A 137 -3.01 -1.12 -15.76
C LEU A 137 -1.99 -2.03 -15.05
N TYR A 138 -2.45 -3.06 -14.34
CA TYR A 138 -1.52 -4.04 -13.75
C TYR A 138 -0.64 -4.71 -14.81
N GLY A 139 -1.20 -5.05 -15.97
CA GLY A 139 -0.45 -5.63 -17.09
C GLY A 139 0.70 -4.72 -17.51
N GLU A 140 0.44 -3.44 -17.72
CA GLU A 140 1.44 -2.45 -18.10
C GLU A 140 2.57 -2.34 -17.06
N TYR A 141 2.23 -2.17 -15.77
CA TYR A 141 3.25 -1.98 -14.75
C TYR A 141 3.98 -3.26 -14.36
N THR A 142 3.43 -4.45 -14.61
CA THR A 142 4.20 -5.70 -14.48
C THR A 142 5.35 -5.79 -15.49
N GLU A 143 5.24 -5.13 -16.64
CA GLU A 143 6.35 -5.03 -17.60
C GLU A 143 7.44 -4.08 -17.09
N LEU A 144 7.07 -2.89 -16.64
CA LEU A 144 8.01 -1.88 -16.11
C LEU A 144 8.78 -2.40 -14.90
N PHE A 145 8.09 -3.01 -13.96
CA PHE A 145 8.67 -3.51 -12.70
C PHE A 145 9.06 -4.99 -12.76
N SER A 146 9.39 -5.52 -13.94
CA SER A 146 9.71 -6.95 -14.15
C SER A 146 10.87 -7.49 -13.31
N LYS A 147 11.68 -6.61 -12.68
CA LYS A 147 12.73 -6.99 -11.72
C LYS A 147 12.23 -7.12 -10.28
N SER A 148 11.01 -6.68 -9.98
CA SER A 148 10.44 -6.80 -8.64
C SER A 148 9.82 -8.19 -8.41
N ARG A 149 10.01 -8.71 -7.20
CA ARG A 149 9.35 -9.93 -6.75
C ARG A 149 7.91 -9.71 -6.29
N TYR A 150 7.59 -8.49 -5.89
CA TYR A 150 6.33 -8.14 -5.25
C TYR A 150 5.55 -7.12 -6.06
N PHE A 151 4.24 -7.18 -5.95
CA PHE A 151 3.34 -6.14 -6.43
C PHE A 151 2.29 -5.87 -5.34
N HIS A 152 2.25 -4.67 -4.78
CA HIS A 152 1.20 -4.27 -3.86
C HIS A 152 -0.03 -3.83 -4.67
N ILE A 153 -1.18 -4.43 -4.40
CA ILE A 153 -2.41 -4.23 -5.17
C ILE A 153 -3.48 -3.46 -4.39
N GLY A 154 -3.12 -2.85 -3.25
CA GLY A 154 -3.98 -2.00 -2.45
C GLY A 154 -5.02 -2.79 -1.65
N ALA A 155 -6.28 -2.62 -2.03
CA ALA A 155 -7.46 -3.27 -1.45
C ALA A 155 -7.92 -2.72 -0.09
N ASP A 156 -7.45 -1.54 0.31
CA ASP A 156 -7.90 -0.82 1.50
C ASP A 156 -9.07 0.12 1.20
N GLU A 157 -9.78 0.47 2.24
CA GLU A 157 -10.79 1.54 2.31
C GLU A 157 -11.75 1.64 1.11
N PHE A 158 -11.99 0.51 0.41
CA PHE A 158 -12.79 0.46 -0.81
C PHE A 158 -14.20 1.01 -0.63
N VAL A 159 -14.87 0.57 0.45
CA VAL A 159 -16.22 0.96 0.82
C VAL A 159 -16.37 0.98 2.34
N GLU A 160 -17.46 1.57 2.83
CA GLU A 160 -17.85 1.42 4.23
C GLU A 160 -18.34 -0.02 4.49
N PHE A 161 -17.41 -0.95 4.73
CA PHE A 161 -17.71 -2.38 4.85
C PHE A 161 -18.75 -2.73 5.90
N ASP A 162 -18.91 -1.88 6.92
CA ASP A 162 -19.93 -2.06 7.97
C ASP A 162 -21.32 -1.57 7.55
N GLN A 163 -21.43 -0.99 6.36
CA GLN A 163 -22.67 -0.47 5.75
C GLN A 163 -22.81 -0.97 4.30
N ILE A 164 -22.48 -2.25 4.07
CA ILE A 164 -22.44 -2.85 2.73
C ILE A 164 -23.81 -2.77 2.02
N GLU A 165 -24.91 -2.68 2.76
CA GLU A 165 -26.27 -2.50 2.25
C GLU A 165 -26.47 -1.19 1.49
N ASN A 166 -25.61 -0.19 1.72
CA ASN A 166 -25.60 1.06 0.97
C ASN A 166 -25.05 0.91 -0.45
N TYR A 167 -24.49 -0.25 -0.79
CA TYR A 167 -23.88 -0.54 -2.09
C TYR A 167 -24.67 -1.65 -2.81
N PRO A 168 -25.74 -1.31 -3.58
CA PRO A 168 -26.69 -2.29 -4.10
C PRO A 168 -26.06 -3.42 -4.92
N MET A 169 -24.97 -3.09 -5.66
CA MET A 169 -24.26 -4.08 -6.47
C MET A 169 -23.45 -5.07 -5.64
N LEU A 170 -23.02 -4.68 -4.44
CA LEU A 170 -22.24 -5.52 -3.51
C LEU A 170 -23.16 -6.24 -2.51
N ALA A 171 -24.27 -5.62 -2.11
CA ALA A 171 -25.16 -6.11 -1.05
C ALA A 171 -25.70 -7.52 -1.32
N SER A 172 -25.94 -7.87 -2.60
CA SER A 172 -26.44 -9.18 -3.00
C SER A 172 -25.42 -10.32 -2.80
N TYR A 173 -24.11 -10.01 -2.81
CA TYR A 173 -23.01 -10.97 -2.75
C TYR A 173 -22.15 -10.79 -1.52
N GLY A 174 -22.37 -9.71 -0.76
CA GLY A 174 -21.56 -9.37 0.41
C GLY A 174 -20.08 -9.12 0.07
N LEU A 175 -19.20 -9.41 1.02
CA LEU A 175 -17.75 -9.25 0.85
C LEU A 175 -17.13 -10.24 -0.13
N ALA A 176 -17.80 -11.35 -0.44
CA ALA A 176 -17.26 -12.38 -1.34
C ALA A 176 -16.93 -11.82 -2.74
N GLN A 177 -17.73 -10.86 -3.24
CA GLN A 177 -17.45 -10.25 -4.54
C GLN A 177 -16.17 -9.38 -4.51
N PHE A 178 -15.97 -8.65 -3.42
CA PHE A 178 -14.75 -7.89 -3.21
C PHE A 178 -13.54 -8.83 -3.13
N GLU A 179 -13.60 -9.88 -2.33
CA GLU A 179 -12.53 -10.86 -2.22
C GLU A 179 -12.25 -11.59 -3.56
N ASN A 180 -13.29 -11.89 -4.34
CA ASN A 180 -13.15 -12.45 -5.68
C ASN A 180 -12.41 -11.51 -6.63
N TYR A 181 -12.69 -10.19 -6.55
CA TYR A 181 -11.95 -9.19 -7.32
C TYR A 181 -10.48 -9.16 -6.91
N VAL A 182 -10.19 -9.07 -5.62
CA VAL A 182 -8.82 -9.07 -5.10
C VAL A 182 -8.06 -10.34 -5.51
N ASN A 183 -8.69 -11.51 -5.38
CA ASN A 183 -8.10 -12.78 -5.82
C ASN A 183 -7.84 -12.80 -7.34
N LYS A 184 -8.73 -12.22 -8.15
CA LYS A 184 -8.55 -12.11 -9.61
C LYS A 184 -7.35 -11.24 -9.98
N VAL A 185 -7.18 -10.08 -9.33
CA VAL A 185 -6.02 -9.22 -9.53
C VAL A 185 -4.75 -9.92 -9.05
N ALA A 186 -4.79 -10.55 -7.89
CA ALA A 186 -3.67 -11.30 -7.34
C ALA A 186 -3.21 -12.43 -8.28
N GLU A 187 -4.13 -13.21 -8.82
CA GLU A 187 -3.83 -14.26 -9.79
C GLU A 187 -3.22 -13.68 -11.07
N PHE A 188 -3.72 -12.53 -11.53
CA PHE A 188 -3.23 -11.85 -12.72
C PHE A 188 -1.77 -11.41 -12.57
N VAL A 189 -1.37 -10.84 -11.42
CA VAL A 189 0.03 -10.44 -11.18
C VAL A 189 0.91 -11.67 -10.87
N ARG A 190 0.38 -12.70 -10.19
CA ARG A 190 1.09 -13.96 -9.96
C ARG A 190 1.44 -14.68 -11.25
N ALA A 191 0.52 -14.73 -12.19
CA ALA A 191 0.76 -15.32 -13.53
C ALA A 191 1.91 -14.62 -14.29
N ARG A 192 2.31 -13.42 -13.83
CA ARG A 192 3.44 -12.62 -14.34
C ARG A 192 4.68 -12.69 -13.47
N GLY A 193 4.68 -13.54 -12.44
CA GLY A 193 5.84 -13.83 -11.60
C GLY A 193 5.93 -13.04 -10.30
N PHE A 194 4.91 -12.23 -9.95
CA PHE A 194 4.90 -11.43 -8.74
C PHE A 194 4.23 -12.14 -7.57
N ILE A 195 4.63 -11.80 -6.35
CA ILE A 195 3.92 -12.11 -5.13
C ILE A 195 3.02 -10.91 -4.80
N PRO A 196 1.68 -11.07 -4.79
CA PRO A 196 0.75 -9.98 -4.50
C PRO A 196 0.75 -9.64 -3.01
N ARG A 197 0.59 -8.35 -2.70
CA ARG A 197 0.41 -7.81 -1.35
C ARG A 197 -0.85 -6.96 -1.28
N VAL A 198 -1.56 -7.01 -0.14
CA VAL A 198 -2.75 -6.21 0.13
C VAL A 198 -2.72 -5.62 1.53
N TRP A 199 -3.43 -4.52 1.74
CA TRP A 199 -3.72 -3.99 3.07
C TRP A 199 -4.70 -4.89 3.83
N ASN A 200 -4.67 -4.87 5.16
CA ASN A 200 -5.40 -5.83 6.00
C ASN A 200 -6.85 -5.46 6.31
N ASP A 201 -7.23 -4.19 6.22
CA ASP A 201 -8.42 -3.63 6.90
C ASP A 201 -9.78 -4.15 6.41
N ALA A 202 -9.82 -4.70 5.20
CA ALA A 202 -11.05 -5.22 4.59
C ALA A 202 -11.37 -6.69 4.96
N PHE A 203 -10.37 -7.48 5.36
CA PHE A 203 -10.49 -8.94 5.46
C PHE A 203 -10.78 -9.41 6.89
N PHE A 204 -11.48 -10.54 7.01
CA PHE A 204 -11.88 -11.15 8.28
C PHE A 204 -12.66 -10.24 9.24
N ARG A 205 -13.30 -9.20 8.71
CA ARG A 205 -14.06 -8.24 9.54
C ARG A 205 -15.18 -8.97 10.32
N ASP A 206 -15.39 -8.56 11.56
CA ASP A 206 -16.40 -9.15 12.48
C ASP A 206 -16.24 -10.66 12.69
N GLY A 207 -15.02 -11.19 12.53
CA GLY A 207 -14.75 -12.63 12.65
C GLY A 207 -15.36 -13.47 11.52
N ARG A 208 -15.74 -12.85 10.40
CA ARG A 208 -16.24 -13.58 9.23
C ARG A 208 -15.11 -14.36 8.58
N GLU A 209 -15.45 -15.48 7.97
CA GLU A 209 -14.51 -16.21 7.12
C GLU A 209 -14.15 -15.37 5.89
N SER A 210 -12.94 -15.56 5.37
CA SER A 210 -12.45 -14.92 4.16
C SER A 210 -12.01 -15.99 3.15
N GLN A 211 -12.30 -15.73 1.87
CA GLN A 211 -11.86 -16.55 0.74
C GLN A 211 -10.60 -15.97 0.07
N LEU A 212 -9.92 -15.04 0.74
CA LEU A 212 -8.68 -14.45 0.25
C LEU A 212 -7.62 -15.54 0.03
N SER A 213 -6.96 -15.51 -1.12
CA SER A 213 -5.93 -16.49 -1.48
C SER A 213 -4.77 -16.48 -0.48
N LYS A 214 -4.31 -17.66 -0.08
CA LYS A 214 -3.14 -17.81 0.82
C LYS A 214 -1.80 -17.43 0.16
N GLU A 215 -1.80 -17.23 -1.13
CA GLU A 215 -0.65 -16.76 -1.90
C GLU A 215 -0.45 -15.24 -1.82
N ILE A 216 -1.35 -14.53 -1.16
CA ILE A 216 -1.28 -13.09 -0.94
C ILE A 216 -0.62 -12.82 0.40
N GLU A 217 0.37 -11.93 0.45
CA GLU A 217 0.96 -11.44 1.68
C GLU A 217 0.17 -10.24 2.22
N ILE A 218 0.01 -10.18 3.54
CA ILE A 218 -0.81 -9.16 4.19
C ILE A 218 0.06 -8.03 4.73
N THR A 219 -0.15 -6.83 4.24
CA THR A 219 0.43 -5.60 4.78
C THR A 219 -0.45 -5.10 5.91
N TYR A 220 -0.06 -5.41 7.14
CA TYR A 220 -0.85 -5.11 8.33
C TYR A 220 -0.50 -3.72 8.86
N TRP A 221 -1.38 -2.75 8.62
CA TRP A 221 -1.15 -1.35 9.01
C TRP A 221 -1.93 -0.93 10.24
N THR A 222 -3.20 -1.39 10.40
CA THR A 222 -4.07 -0.84 11.43
C THR A 222 -5.10 -1.84 11.99
N LYS A 223 -5.60 -1.49 13.19
CA LYS A 223 -6.81 -2.04 13.81
C LYS A 223 -7.52 -0.96 14.63
N TRP A 224 -7.77 0.20 14.03
CA TRP A 224 -8.44 1.29 14.74
C TRP A 224 -9.94 1.04 14.94
N HIS A 225 -10.58 0.21 14.13
CA HIS A 225 -11.99 -0.12 14.27
C HIS A 225 -12.17 -1.51 14.88
N LYS A 226 -13.19 -1.66 15.77
CA LYS A 226 -13.47 -2.93 16.47
C LYS A 226 -13.72 -4.12 15.54
N ASN A 227 -14.30 -3.85 14.36
CA ASN A 227 -14.67 -4.85 13.36
C ASN A 227 -13.48 -5.32 12.51
N MET A 228 -12.35 -4.63 12.54
CA MET A 228 -11.13 -5.06 11.86
C MET A 228 -10.51 -6.25 12.59
N ALA A 229 -10.01 -7.21 11.81
CA ALA A 229 -9.40 -8.41 12.36
C ALA A 229 -8.07 -8.11 13.07
N PRO A 230 -7.80 -8.75 14.21
CA PRO A 230 -6.47 -8.70 14.81
C PRO A 230 -5.44 -9.41 13.93
N VAL A 231 -4.15 -9.03 14.06
CA VAL A 231 -3.06 -9.68 13.31
C VAL A 231 -3.03 -11.19 13.54
N GLN A 232 -3.38 -11.63 14.74
CA GLN A 232 -3.46 -13.05 15.11
C GLN A 232 -4.36 -13.85 14.16
N THR A 233 -5.48 -13.27 13.71
CA THR A 233 -6.38 -13.96 12.77
C THR A 233 -5.66 -14.32 11.47
N PHE A 234 -4.84 -13.42 10.93
CA PHE A 234 -4.08 -13.69 9.71
C PHE A 234 -3.00 -14.74 9.94
N LEU A 235 -2.30 -14.68 11.06
CA LEU A 235 -1.27 -15.65 11.44
C LEU A 235 -1.86 -17.06 11.64
N ASP A 236 -2.97 -17.16 12.36
CA ASP A 236 -3.68 -18.43 12.60
C ASP A 236 -4.20 -19.05 11.30
N GLN A 237 -4.55 -18.21 10.33
CA GLN A 237 -4.97 -18.62 8.99
C GLN A 237 -3.78 -18.95 8.07
N GLY A 238 -2.53 -18.78 8.52
CA GLY A 238 -1.31 -19.17 7.80
C GLY A 238 -0.84 -18.14 6.77
N TYR A 239 -1.30 -16.88 6.84
CA TYR A 239 -0.76 -15.83 5.96
C TYR A 239 0.63 -15.38 6.39
N SER A 240 1.45 -15.00 5.43
CA SER A 240 2.60 -14.15 5.67
C SER A 240 2.15 -12.70 5.90
N VAL A 241 2.74 -12.03 6.88
CA VAL A 241 2.36 -10.65 7.23
C VAL A 241 3.58 -9.72 7.22
N LEU A 242 3.33 -8.43 6.93
CA LEU A 242 4.29 -7.35 7.06
C LEU A 242 3.78 -6.34 8.10
N ASN A 243 4.68 -5.82 8.92
CA ASN A 243 4.34 -4.88 9.98
C ASN A 243 4.48 -3.43 9.50
N PHE A 244 3.37 -2.78 9.21
CA PHE A 244 3.25 -1.37 8.82
C PHE A 244 2.61 -0.53 9.95
N ASN A 245 2.87 -0.82 11.16
CA ASN A 245 2.26 -0.28 12.36
C ASN A 245 2.04 1.25 12.29
N ASP A 246 0.79 1.67 12.07
CA ASP A 246 0.39 3.07 11.92
C ASP A 246 0.64 3.93 13.17
N ASN A 247 0.71 3.31 14.35
CA ASN A 247 0.90 4.02 15.61
C ASN A 247 2.35 4.51 15.83
N TYR A 248 3.32 3.94 15.09
CA TYR A 248 4.75 4.19 15.27
C TYR A 248 5.49 4.53 13.98
N LEU A 249 5.09 3.93 12.85
CA LEU A 249 5.86 3.90 11.62
C LEU A 249 5.22 4.70 10.46
N TYR A 250 4.14 5.42 10.71
CA TYR A 250 3.47 6.28 9.73
C TYR A 250 3.95 7.72 9.87
N TYR A 251 4.54 8.23 8.79
CA TYR A 251 4.81 9.64 8.56
C TYR A 251 3.71 10.18 7.64
N VAL A 252 2.70 10.83 8.22
CA VAL A 252 1.58 11.42 7.47
C VAL A 252 1.84 12.91 7.31
N LEU A 253 2.10 13.34 6.08
CA LEU A 253 2.46 14.71 5.75
C LEU A 253 1.32 15.67 6.07
N GLY A 254 1.65 16.69 6.89
CA GLY A 254 0.69 17.67 7.39
C GLY A 254 -0.06 17.23 8.66
N GLU A 255 0.33 16.08 9.26
CA GLU A 255 -0.30 15.57 10.49
C GLU A 255 -1.82 15.40 10.34
N ASN A 256 -2.26 14.92 9.18
CA ASN A 256 -3.65 14.72 8.83
C ASN A 256 -4.24 13.44 9.47
N ALA A 257 -5.55 13.27 9.36
CA ALA A 257 -6.31 12.06 9.77
C ALA A 257 -6.05 11.63 11.24
N GLY A 258 -5.65 12.55 12.12
CA GLY A 258 -5.36 12.24 13.53
C GLY A 258 -3.96 11.72 13.79
N TYR A 259 -3.10 11.62 12.78
CA TYR A 259 -1.70 11.27 12.93
C TYR A 259 -0.84 12.47 13.32
N THR A 260 0.24 12.20 14.03
CA THR A 260 1.34 13.14 14.28
C THR A 260 2.62 12.57 13.70
N TYR A 261 3.59 13.42 13.36
CA TYR A 261 4.87 12.94 12.87
C TYR A 261 5.52 12.00 13.88
N PRO A 262 6.01 10.82 13.42
CA PRO A 262 6.75 9.92 14.28
C PRO A 262 8.07 10.56 14.70
N THR A 263 8.54 10.25 15.89
CA THR A 263 9.86 10.71 16.36
C THR A 263 10.84 9.55 16.39
N VAL A 264 12.11 9.86 16.15
CA VAL A 264 13.21 8.90 16.26
C VAL A 264 13.20 8.21 17.63
N GLU A 265 12.97 8.97 18.68
CA GLU A 265 12.94 8.49 20.05
C GLU A 265 11.78 7.52 20.30
N LYS A 266 10.57 7.83 19.80
CA LYS A 266 9.40 6.97 19.91
C LYS A 266 9.64 5.64 19.18
N ILE A 267 10.21 5.69 17.97
CA ILE A 267 10.53 4.47 17.21
C ILE A 267 11.57 3.63 17.97
N LYS A 268 12.68 4.24 18.39
CA LYS A 268 13.77 3.50 19.07
C LYS A 268 13.39 2.89 20.40
N ASN A 269 12.58 3.59 21.20
CA ASN A 269 12.36 3.22 22.59
C ASN A 269 11.02 2.51 22.83
N SER A 270 10.06 2.64 21.91
CA SER A 270 8.69 2.16 22.16
C SER A 270 8.19 1.16 21.10
N TRP A 271 8.82 1.07 19.93
CA TRP A 271 8.46 0.09 18.92
C TRP A 271 9.46 -1.08 18.89
N GLN A 272 8.96 -2.24 18.49
CA GLN A 272 9.76 -3.45 18.24
C GLN A 272 9.16 -4.22 17.06
N PRO A 273 9.93 -5.03 16.30
CA PRO A 273 9.46 -5.74 15.11
C PRO A 273 8.22 -6.63 15.33
N ASN A 274 8.03 -7.15 16.52
CA ASN A 274 6.88 -7.97 16.90
C ASN A 274 5.69 -7.16 17.46
N LEU A 275 5.81 -5.83 17.54
CA LEU A 275 4.71 -4.95 17.99
C LEU A 275 3.96 -4.41 16.78
N PHE A 276 2.75 -4.91 16.58
CA PHE A 276 1.81 -4.49 15.54
C PHE A 276 0.86 -3.38 16.04
N ALA A 277 0.15 -2.76 15.09
CA ALA A 277 -0.82 -1.70 15.37
C ALA A 277 -1.79 -2.08 16.51
N SER A 278 -2.28 -1.08 17.24
CA SER A 278 -3.16 -1.26 18.40
C SER A 278 -2.54 -2.13 19.52
N ASN A 279 -1.21 -2.01 19.70
CA ASN A 279 -0.43 -2.71 20.73
C ASN A 279 -0.56 -4.25 20.69
N GLN A 280 -0.70 -4.82 19.52
CA GLN A 280 -0.74 -6.28 19.34
C GLN A 280 0.69 -6.84 19.32
N LEU A 281 0.99 -7.72 20.24
CA LEU A 281 2.29 -8.42 20.30
C LEU A 281 2.15 -9.82 19.71
N VAL A 282 3.03 -10.16 18.79
CA VAL A 282 3.18 -11.52 18.27
C VAL A 282 4.33 -12.24 18.94
N THR A 283 4.23 -13.55 19.08
CA THR A 283 5.24 -14.40 19.72
C THR A 283 6.45 -14.62 18.82
N GLU A 284 7.56 -15.08 19.42
CA GLU A 284 8.78 -15.41 18.66
C GLU A 284 8.52 -16.46 17.56
N LYS A 285 7.65 -17.44 17.80
CA LYS A 285 7.25 -18.44 16.82
C LYS A 285 6.47 -17.83 15.66
N GLU A 286 5.57 -16.92 15.94
CA GLU A 286 4.76 -16.24 14.91
C GLU A 286 5.59 -15.27 14.08
N MET A 287 6.70 -14.77 14.62
CA MET A 287 7.65 -13.96 13.84
C MET A 287 8.24 -14.71 12.64
N GLU A 288 8.16 -16.04 12.58
CA GLU A 288 8.53 -16.81 11.38
C GLU A 288 7.66 -16.47 10.17
N GLN A 289 6.39 -16.06 10.40
CA GLN A 289 5.45 -15.63 9.37
C GLN A 289 5.54 -14.12 9.07
N VAL A 290 6.28 -13.34 9.85
CA VAL A 290 6.50 -11.91 9.63
C VAL A 290 7.64 -11.73 8.64
N LYS A 291 7.32 -11.20 7.45
CA LYS A 291 8.30 -11.01 6.37
C LYS A 291 9.20 -9.80 6.62
N GLY A 292 8.64 -8.73 7.17
CA GLY A 292 9.35 -7.49 7.37
C GLY A 292 8.53 -6.41 8.02
N SER A 293 9.11 -5.20 8.02
CA SER A 293 8.46 -4.00 8.56
C SER A 293 8.75 -2.79 7.67
N ALA A 294 7.86 -1.81 7.69
CA ALA A 294 7.97 -0.62 6.87
C ALA A 294 7.82 0.67 7.66
N LEU A 295 8.66 1.64 7.32
CA LEU A 295 8.39 3.05 7.56
C LEU A 295 7.56 3.57 6.37
N ALA A 296 6.33 3.99 6.61
CA ALA A 296 5.40 4.41 5.56
C ALA A 296 5.23 5.94 5.55
N VAL A 297 5.36 6.53 4.38
CA VAL A 297 5.27 7.97 4.14
C VAL A 297 4.04 8.25 3.29
N TRP A 298 3.01 8.81 3.91
CA TRP A 298 1.79 9.25 3.27
C TRP A 298 1.80 10.76 3.06
N CYS A 299 1.40 11.21 1.89
CA CYS A 299 1.47 12.62 1.49
C CYS A 299 0.10 13.30 1.47
N ASP A 300 -0.70 13.11 2.51
CA ASP A 300 -2.07 13.60 2.64
C ASP A 300 -2.24 15.10 2.37
N LEU A 301 -1.35 15.93 2.89
CA LEU A 301 -1.29 17.36 2.61
C LEU A 301 0.01 17.67 1.84
N PRO A 302 0.04 17.49 0.51
CA PRO A 302 1.27 17.49 -0.29
C PRO A 302 2.09 18.77 -0.21
N GLU A 303 1.42 19.92 0.10
CA GLU A 303 2.08 21.22 0.19
C GLU A 303 2.64 21.53 1.60
N ALA A 304 2.43 20.65 2.60
CA ALA A 304 2.87 20.90 3.97
C ALA A 304 4.40 20.97 4.11
N LYS A 305 5.14 20.26 3.26
CA LYS A 305 6.61 20.30 3.20
C LYS A 305 7.11 20.10 1.78
N SER A 306 8.26 20.67 1.48
CA SER A 306 9.00 20.39 0.24
C SER A 306 9.60 18.98 0.24
N GLU A 307 9.97 18.46 -0.94
CA GLU A 307 10.68 17.19 -1.09
C GLU A 307 11.95 17.11 -0.23
N ASN A 308 12.73 18.20 -0.19
CA ASN A 308 13.97 18.28 0.60
C ASN A 308 13.71 18.23 2.11
N GLU A 309 12.65 18.86 2.60
CA GLU A 309 12.27 18.79 4.02
C GLU A 309 11.85 17.38 4.40
N ILE A 310 11.06 16.72 3.55
CA ILE A 310 10.66 15.32 3.73
C ILE A 310 11.90 14.42 3.75
N LEU A 311 12.80 14.56 2.78
CA LEU A 311 14.04 13.78 2.73
C LEU A 311 14.87 13.95 4.00
N ASN A 312 14.97 15.16 4.53
CA ASN A 312 15.74 15.45 5.75
C ASN A 312 15.09 14.81 7.00
N ASP A 313 13.76 14.79 7.07
CA ASP A 313 13.04 14.12 8.16
C ASP A 313 13.24 12.60 8.05
N LEU A 314 13.09 12.04 6.85
CA LEU A 314 13.23 10.60 6.60
C LEU A 314 14.64 10.08 6.93
N LYS A 315 15.70 10.84 6.67
CA LYS A 315 17.06 10.47 7.08
C LYS A 315 17.16 10.14 8.56
N LYS A 316 16.53 10.95 9.42
CA LYS A 316 16.55 10.74 10.88
C LYS A 316 15.68 9.53 11.27
N LEU A 317 14.49 9.43 10.68
CA LEU A 317 13.55 8.34 10.97
C LEU A 317 14.10 6.99 10.53
N MET A 318 14.71 6.91 9.33
CA MET A 318 15.37 5.69 8.84
C MET A 318 16.51 5.25 9.76
N GLN A 319 17.35 6.19 10.26
CA GLN A 319 18.38 5.89 11.23
C GLN A 319 17.79 5.30 12.53
N GLY A 320 16.69 5.86 13.02
CA GLY A 320 15.99 5.34 14.20
C GLY A 320 15.42 3.95 13.98
N PHE A 321 14.77 3.74 12.85
CA PHE A 321 14.14 2.48 12.51
C PHE A 321 15.17 1.36 12.29
N ALA A 322 16.30 1.68 11.66
CA ALA A 322 17.39 0.73 11.40
C ALA A 322 18.01 0.13 12.68
N THR A 323 17.84 0.78 13.84
CA THR A 323 18.31 0.21 15.13
C THR A 323 17.62 -1.09 15.50
N HIS A 324 16.49 -1.42 14.87
CA HIS A 324 15.71 -2.62 15.10
C HIS A 324 15.95 -3.75 14.10
N PHE A 325 16.81 -3.53 13.10
CA PHE A 325 17.01 -4.54 12.05
C PHE A 325 17.82 -5.76 12.52
N TYR A 326 18.69 -5.56 13.49
CA TYR A 326 19.60 -6.59 14.00
C TYR A 326 19.68 -6.59 15.52
N LYS A 327 19.96 -7.78 16.08
CA LYS A 327 20.27 -7.98 17.47
C LYS A 327 21.76 -8.32 17.65
#